data_7ffc9796e19bedcc91c9a3e7fe0d04be
#
_entry.id   7ffc9796e19bedcc91c9a3e7fe0d04be
#
_cell.length_a   1.000
_cell.length_b   1.000
_cell.length_c   1.000
_cell.angle_alpha   90.00
_cell.angle_beta   90.00
_cell.angle_gamma   90.00
#
_symmetry.space_group_name_H-M   'P 1'
#
loop_
_entity.id
_entity.type
_entity.pdbx_description
1 polymer ?
#
loop_
_entity_poly.entity_id
_entity_poly.type
_entity_poly.pdbx_seq_one_letter_code
_entity_poly.pdbx_strand_id
1 'polypeptide(L)'
;MKELLLYGRPGCHLCEDMGAALEEFRDELGFRLREIDVDGDPGLAARFGALIPVLALDGREICHYHLDPVALRRALVGAGETG
;
A
#
# COMPACT_ATOMS: atom_id res chain seq x y z
N MET A 1 4.09 2.26 15.61
CA MET A 1 3.22 1.59 14.61
C MET A 1 3.58 2.10 13.23
N LYS A 2 3.82 1.19 12.31
CA LYS A 2 4.20 1.57 10.95
C LYS A 2 2.99 2.10 10.18
N GLU A 3 3.25 3.02 9.28
CA GLU A 3 2.21 3.58 8.43
C GLU A 3 2.43 3.16 6.99
N LEU A 4 1.45 2.48 6.42
CA LEU A 4 1.46 2.11 5.02
C LEU A 4 0.77 3.19 4.20
N LEU A 5 1.30 3.46 3.03
CA LEU A 5 0.68 4.38 2.09
C LEU A 5 0.06 3.59 0.95
N LEU A 6 -1.20 3.87 0.67
CA LEU A 6 -1.90 3.25 -0.44
C LEU A 6 -2.23 4.33 -1.46
N TYR A 7 -1.52 4.31 -2.58
CA TYR A 7 -1.73 5.27 -3.66
C TYR A 7 -2.82 4.75 -4.58
N GLY A 8 -3.81 5.57 -4.83
CA GLY A 8 -4.93 5.18 -5.67
C GLY A 8 -5.68 6.40 -6.17
N ARG A 9 -6.91 6.20 -6.61
CA ARG A 9 -7.79 7.30 -6.98
C ARG A 9 -9.24 6.90 -6.74
N PRO A 10 -10.14 7.89 -6.60
CA PRO A 10 -11.56 7.59 -6.42
C PRO A 10 -12.10 6.81 -7.63
N GLY A 11 -12.98 5.86 -7.36
CA GLY A 11 -13.59 5.05 -8.41
C GLY A 11 -12.72 3.93 -8.95
N CYS A 12 -11.58 3.67 -8.34
CA CYS A 12 -10.69 2.59 -8.75
C CYS A 12 -11.07 1.31 -8.00
N HIS A 13 -11.63 0.32 -8.73
CA HIS A 13 -12.07 -0.92 -8.10
C HIS A 13 -10.92 -1.71 -7.47
N LEU A 14 -9.79 -1.79 -8.16
CA LEU A 14 -8.62 -2.49 -7.61
C LEU A 14 -8.10 -1.80 -6.35
N CYS A 15 -8.20 -0.47 -6.30
CA CYS A 15 -7.79 0.26 -5.11
C CYS A 15 -8.69 -0.07 -3.93
N GLU A 16 -9.99 -0.14 -4.18
CA GLU A 16 -10.96 -0.50 -3.15
C GLU A 16 -10.73 -1.93 -2.67
N ASP A 17 -10.46 -2.84 -3.60
CA ASP A 17 -10.20 -4.24 -3.27
C ASP A 17 -8.95 -4.38 -2.40
N MET A 18 -7.90 -3.67 -2.76
CA MET A 18 -6.67 -3.73 -1.96
C MET A 18 -6.89 -3.15 -0.57
N GLY A 19 -7.62 -2.04 -0.47
CA GLY A 19 -7.95 -1.45 0.82
C GLY A 19 -8.72 -2.40 1.71
N ALA A 20 -9.71 -3.10 1.14
CA ALA A 20 -10.50 -4.07 1.88
C ALA A 20 -9.64 -5.25 2.34
N ALA A 21 -8.77 -5.74 1.46
CA ALA A 21 -7.90 -6.84 1.80
C ALA A 21 -6.92 -6.45 2.93
N LEU A 22 -6.42 -5.22 2.89
CA LEU A 22 -5.52 -4.72 3.92
C LEU A 22 -6.19 -4.66 5.29
N GLU A 23 -7.47 -4.35 5.33
CA GLU A 23 -8.18 -4.29 6.62
C GLU A 23 -8.17 -5.64 7.33
N GLU A 24 -8.13 -6.74 6.58
CA GLU A 24 -8.09 -8.07 7.19
C GLU A 24 -6.77 -8.35 7.89
N PHE A 25 -5.70 -7.67 7.49
CA PHE A 25 -4.38 -7.85 8.10
C PHE A 25 -4.07 -6.83 9.18
N ARG A 26 -4.92 -5.83 9.33
CA ARG A 26 -4.62 -4.68 10.16
C ARG A 26 -4.41 -5.02 11.62
N ASP A 27 -5.30 -5.84 12.16
CA ASP A 27 -5.19 -6.26 13.57
C ASP A 27 -4.01 -7.18 13.78
N GLU A 28 -3.78 -8.07 12.83
CA GLU A 28 -2.71 -9.04 12.93
C GLU A 28 -1.34 -8.39 12.86
N LEU A 29 -1.15 -7.48 11.93
CA LEU A 29 0.16 -6.91 11.66
C LEU A 29 0.40 -5.55 12.29
N GLY A 30 -0.65 -4.90 12.76
CA GLY A 30 -0.53 -3.68 13.54
C GLY A 30 0.04 -2.50 12.77
N PHE A 31 -0.63 -2.05 11.71
CA PHE A 31 -0.20 -0.90 10.95
C PHE A 31 -1.31 0.14 10.84
N ARG A 32 -0.91 1.35 10.45
CA ARG A 32 -1.84 2.38 10.03
C ARG A 32 -1.88 2.39 8.52
N LEU A 33 -3.01 2.74 7.95
CA LEU A 33 -3.16 2.84 6.51
C LEU A 33 -3.56 4.26 6.15
N ARG A 34 -2.78 4.89 5.28
CA ARG A 34 -3.09 6.21 4.77
C ARG A 34 -3.31 6.11 3.28
N GLU A 35 -4.47 6.58 2.81
CA GLU A 35 -4.80 6.55 1.40
C GLU A 35 -4.44 7.89 0.77
N ILE A 36 -3.81 7.83 -0.40
CA ILE A 36 -3.34 9.02 -1.11
C ILE A 36 -3.91 9.00 -2.52
N ASP A 37 -4.58 10.07 -2.90
CA ASP A 37 -5.14 10.24 -4.24
C ASP A 37 -4.02 10.76 -5.15
N VAL A 38 -3.61 9.93 -6.12
CA VAL A 38 -2.52 10.30 -7.02
C VAL A 38 -2.89 11.47 -7.92
N ASP A 39 -4.19 11.70 -8.13
CA ASP A 39 -4.62 12.82 -8.97
C ASP A 39 -4.49 14.17 -8.26
N GLY A 40 -4.23 14.17 -6.96
CA GLY A 40 -4.00 15.39 -6.22
C GLY A 40 -2.60 15.97 -6.39
N ASP A 41 -1.70 15.24 -7.07
CA ASP A 41 -0.32 15.66 -7.25
C ASP A 41 0.19 15.13 -8.60
N PRO A 42 0.56 16.03 -9.54
CA PRO A 42 1.02 15.60 -10.86
C PRO A 42 2.24 14.66 -10.81
N GLY A 43 3.12 14.85 -9.84
CA GLY A 43 4.28 13.98 -9.68
C GLY A 43 3.89 12.56 -9.30
N LEU A 44 2.90 12.42 -8.41
CA LEU A 44 2.39 11.12 -8.03
C LEU A 44 1.63 10.46 -9.17
N ALA A 45 0.84 11.24 -9.90
CA ALA A 45 0.11 10.71 -11.05
C ALA A 45 1.07 10.18 -12.11
N ALA A 46 2.14 10.90 -12.37
CA ALA A 46 3.14 10.48 -13.34
C ALA A 46 3.87 9.22 -12.88
N ARG A 47 4.15 9.12 -11.60
CA ARG A 47 4.94 8.02 -11.05
C ARG A 47 4.11 6.75 -10.85
N PHE A 48 2.90 6.89 -10.34
CA PHE A 48 2.10 5.74 -9.91
C PHE A 48 0.79 5.55 -10.67
N GLY A 49 0.36 6.55 -11.44
CA GLY A 49 -0.98 6.54 -12.02
C GLY A 49 -1.32 5.31 -12.84
N ALA A 50 -0.34 4.74 -13.54
CA ALA A 50 -0.56 3.54 -14.34
C ALA A 50 -0.42 2.25 -13.51
N LEU A 51 0.00 2.36 -12.26
CA LEU A 51 0.29 1.20 -11.42
C LEU A 51 -0.66 1.04 -10.24
N ILE A 52 -1.59 1.99 -10.06
CA ILE A 52 -2.47 1.97 -8.89
C ILE A 52 -3.35 0.72 -8.87
N PRO A 53 -3.64 0.22 -7.68
CA PRO A 53 -3.16 0.69 -6.38
C PRO A 53 -1.70 0.31 -6.15
N VAL A 54 -0.95 1.22 -5.53
CA VAL A 54 0.43 0.97 -5.13
C VAL A 54 0.51 1.04 -3.61
N LEU A 55 1.02 0.00 -3.00
CA LEU A 55 1.20 -0.05 -1.55
C LEU A 55 2.67 0.15 -1.24
N ALA A 56 2.96 1.06 -0.33
CA ALA A 56 4.35 1.41 -0.01
C ALA A 56 4.56 1.58 1.48
N LEU A 57 5.80 1.35 1.91
CA LEU A 57 6.24 1.59 3.28
C LEU A 57 7.61 2.26 3.23
N ASP A 58 7.72 3.40 3.90
CA ASP A 58 8.98 4.14 4.01
C ASP A 58 9.63 4.42 2.66
N GLY A 59 8.80 4.76 1.68
CA GLY A 59 9.28 5.11 0.35
C GLY A 59 9.55 3.93 -0.57
N ARG A 60 9.31 2.71 -0.10
CA ARG A 60 9.51 1.51 -0.91
C ARG A 60 8.20 0.88 -1.29
N GLU A 61 8.06 0.53 -2.56
CA GLU A 61 6.88 -0.18 -3.01
C GLU A 61 6.87 -1.60 -2.46
N ILE A 62 5.72 -2.00 -1.91
CA ILE A 62 5.51 -3.38 -1.48
C ILE A 62 4.91 -4.20 -2.61
N CYS A 63 3.86 -3.66 -3.23
CA CYS A 63 3.17 -4.33 -4.34
C CYS A 63 2.30 -3.31 -5.07
N HIS A 64 1.78 -3.71 -6.22
CA HIS A 64 0.82 -2.89 -6.97
C HIS A 64 -0.19 -3.79 -7.66
N TYR A 65 -1.30 -3.21 -8.11
CA TYR A 65 -2.48 -3.86 -8.70
C TYR A 65 -3.22 -4.73 -7.71
N HIS A 66 -2.57 -5.70 -7.12
CA HIS A 66 -3.18 -6.64 -6.17
C HIS A 66 -2.31 -6.79 -4.95
N LEU A 67 -2.94 -7.03 -3.81
CA LEU A 67 -2.21 -7.23 -2.57
C LEU A 67 -1.42 -8.54 -2.63
N ASP A 68 -0.16 -8.44 -2.24
CA ASP A 68 0.73 -9.59 -2.08
C ASP A 68 0.94 -9.79 -0.59
N PRO A 69 0.25 -10.74 0.04
CA PRO A 69 0.37 -10.93 1.49
C PRO A 69 1.77 -11.31 1.96
N VAL A 70 2.51 -12.02 1.14
CA VAL A 70 3.88 -12.41 1.50
C VAL A 70 4.77 -11.17 1.55
N ALA A 71 4.68 -10.31 0.53
CA ALA A 71 5.44 -9.08 0.51
C ALA A 71 5.04 -8.16 1.66
N LEU A 72 3.75 -8.09 1.96
CA LEU A 72 3.25 -7.29 3.08
C LEU A 72 3.85 -7.74 4.40
N ARG A 73 3.83 -9.04 4.67
CA ARG A 73 4.37 -9.57 5.91
C ARG A 73 5.87 -9.32 6.01
N ARG A 74 6.60 -9.50 4.91
CA ARG A 74 8.03 -9.24 4.90
C ARG A 74 8.35 -7.79 5.20
N ALA A 75 7.57 -6.88 4.64
CA ALA A 75 7.80 -5.45 4.86
C ALA A 75 7.57 -5.05 6.31
N LEU A 76 6.57 -5.64 6.96
CA LEU A 76 6.20 -5.23 8.31
C LEU A 76 6.92 -6.03 9.40
N VAL A 77 7.26 -7.27 9.13
CA VAL A 77 7.80 -8.16 10.16
C VAL A 77 9.22 -8.58 9.84
N GLY A 78 9.43 -9.17 8.67
CA GLY A 78 10.68 -9.82 8.36
C GLY A 78 11.87 -8.88 8.22
N ALA A 79 11.65 -7.68 7.70
CA ALA A 79 12.75 -6.78 7.39
C ALA A 79 13.52 -6.34 8.62
N GLY A 80 12.85 -6.20 9.74
CA GLY A 80 13.50 -5.76 10.95
C GLY A 80 14.25 -6.85 11.66
N GLU A 81 13.98 -8.10 11.32
CA GLU A 81 14.51 -9.22 12.06
C GLU A 81 15.71 -9.86 11.42
N THR A 82 15.87 -9.63 10.15
CA THR A 82 17.00 -10.18 9.42
C THR A 82 18.27 -9.43 9.72
N GLY A 83 18.09 -8.32 10.34
CA GLY A 83 19.25 -7.53 10.72
C GLY A 83 20.19 -8.33 11.55
#